data_8cbf6544036baf35bcaffb0db2ff4f0b
#
_entry.id   8cbf6544036baf35bcaffb0db2ff4f0b
#
_cell.length_a   1.000
_cell.length_b   1.000
_cell.length_c   1.000
_cell.angle_alpha   90.00
_cell.angle_beta   90.00
_cell.angle_gamma   90.00
#
_symmetry.space_group_name_H-M   'P 1'
#
loop_
_entity.id
_entity.type
_entity.pdbx_description
1 polymer ?
#
loop_
_entity_poly.entity_id
_entity_poly.type
_entity_poly.pdbx_seq_one_letter_code
_entity_poly.pdbx_strand_id
1 'polypeptide(L)'
;MPKPSAKAKATKRKDPTPLAAADLYCLLTGFGPFGSAKSNPSELVTLSFPDIFKTGDAKTDASSKKGPVAKQIHISKLSLDTVGATAWKTLKKSLKKLEKDLEEAGKAGPVIVLMTGLASGSRALHLERFGMNLRDYRIADQAGAQVEDEPVQAEGPDLLRTSLKLTAVKKSLIAAGYPCQISNHAGTFVCNELYYQVLYHLSRHKAVKACLFVHMPELKDFAEATAALKRKQTARQAAAARTETARLALLRDAMLKLLEEVAKQVH
;
A
#
# COMPACT_ATOMS: atom_id res chain seq x y z
N MET A 1 -9.78 25.93 -38.34
CA MET A 1 -10.14 26.09 -36.93
C MET A 1 -10.56 24.74 -36.40
N PRO A 2 -9.83 24.09 -35.48
CA PRO A 2 -10.26 22.83 -34.89
C PRO A 2 -11.31 23.06 -33.82
N LYS A 3 -12.34 22.21 -33.78
CA LYS A 3 -13.44 22.22 -32.81
C LYS A 3 -12.93 21.84 -31.40
N PRO A 4 -13.48 22.42 -30.32
CA PRO A 4 -13.06 22.10 -28.95
C PRO A 4 -13.52 20.68 -28.57
N SER A 5 -12.60 19.94 -27.96
CA SER A 5 -12.82 18.58 -27.47
C SER A 5 -13.81 18.54 -26.30
N ALA A 6 -14.62 17.49 -26.27
CA ALA A 6 -15.67 17.25 -25.30
C ALA A 6 -15.10 17.18 -23.86
N LYS A 7 -15.67 17.99 -22.97
CA LYS A 7 -15.42 17.95 -21.53
C LYS A 7 -15.78 16.57 -20.96
N ALA A 8 -14.79 15.88 -20.39
CA ALA A 8 -15.01 14.69 -19.62
C ALA A 8 -15.97 14.98 -18.46
N LYS A 9 -17.05 14.20 -18.36
CA LYS A 9 -18.01 14.28 -17.25
C LYS A 9 -17.29 13.88 -15.96
N ALA A 10 -17.18 14.82 -15.03
CA ALA A 10 -16.75 14.55 -13.68
C ALA A 10 -17.69 13.53 -13.03
N THR A 11 -17.20 12.36 -12.75
CA THR A 11 -17.89 11.36 -11.93
C THR A 11 -18.09 11.96 -10.55
N LYS A 12 -19.32 12.10 -10.10
CA LYS A 12 -19.70 12.53 -8.75
C LYS A 12 -18.96 11.61 -7.75
N ARG A 13 -18.03 12.17 -6.98
CA ARG A 13 -17.46 11.49 -5.81
C ARG A 13 -18.63 11.15 -4.89
N LYS A 14 -18.79 9.87 -4.58
CA LYS A 14 -19.69 9.44 -3.49
C LYS A 14 -19.21 10.10 -2.21
N ASP A 15 -20.16 10.64 -1.43
CA ASP A 15 -19.86 11.14 -0.10
C ASP A 15 -19.14 10.06 0.71
N PRO A 16 -18.12 10.43 1.51
CA PRO A 16 -17.37 9.45 2.29
C PRO A 16 -18.34 8.73 3.23
N THR A 17 -18.31 7.39 3.17
CA THR A 17 -19.06 6.55 4.11
C THR A 17 -18.68 6.98 5.53
N PRO A 18 -19.64 7.21 6.44
CA PRO A 18 -19.34 7.60 7.81
C PRO A 18 -18.34 6.63 8.45
N LEU A 19 -17.35 7.14 9.18
CA LEU A 19 -16.34 6.32 9.84
C LEU A 19 -17.05 5.29 10.74
N ALA A 20 -17.00 4.03 10.36
CA ALA A 20 -17.52 2.94 11.19
C ALA A 20 -16.63 2.75 12.42
N ALA A 21 -17.20 2.29 13.55
CA ALA A 21 -16.39 1.88 14.68
C ALA A 21 -15.48 0.72 14.28
N ALA A 22 -14.18 0.83 14.52
CA ALA A 22 -13.21 -0.18 14.18
C ALA A 22 -12.11 -0.23 15.27
N ASP A 23 -11.43 -1.37 15.37
CA ASP A 23 -10.31 -1.54 16.30
C ASP A 23 -9.03 -0.88 15.80
N LEU A 24 -8.93 -0.74 14.46
CA LEU A 24 -7.80 -0.18 13.75
C LEU A 24 -8.28 0.62 12.53
N TYR A 25 -7.48 1.61 12.13
CA TYR A 25 -7.69 2.38 10.92
C TYR A 25 -6.47 2.25 10.00
N CYS A 26 -6.71 2.10 8.71
CA CYS A 26 -5.64 2.03 7.71
C CYS A 26 -5.83 3.12 6.66
N LEU A 27 -4.82 3.98 6.47
CA LEU A 27 -4.70 4.81 5.28
C LEU A 27 -3.88 4.05 4.26
N LEU A 28 -4.57 3.53 3.23
CA LEU A 28 -3.95 2.77 2.14
C LEU A 28 -3.76 3.68 0.93
N THR A 29 -2.54 3.73 0.38
CA THR A 29 -2.26 4.54 -0.81
C THR A 29 -1.71 3.70 -1.96
N GLY A 30 -2.02 4.11 -3.19
CA GLY A 30 -1.43 3.61 -4.42
C GLY A 30 -1.15 4.75 -5.38
N PHE A 31 -0.26 4.55 -6.33
CA PHE A 31 0.02 5.52 -7.38
C PHE A 31 -0.79 5.23 -8.63
N GLY A 32 -1.32 6.29 -9.23
CA GLY A 32 -1.97 6.23 -10.53
C GLY A 32 -1.02 5.84 -11.67
N PRO A 33 -1.54 5.71 -12.91
CA PRO A 33 -0.74 5.44 -14.10
C PRO A 33 0.37 6.49 -14.27
N PHE A 34 1.57 6.05 -14.69
CA PHE A 34 2.73 6.91 -14.90
C PHE A 34 3.47 6.53 -16.19
N GLY A 35 4.00 7.53 -16.90
CA GLY A 35 4.68 7.34 -18.17
C GLY A 35 3.73 6.81 -19.26
N SER A 36 4.11 5.74 -19.93
CA SER A 36 3.29 5.08 -20.97
C SER A 36 2.31 4.03 -20.41
N ALA A 37 2.32 3.78 -19.10
CA ALA A 37 1.45 2.79 -18.47
C ALA A 37 -0.02 3.26 -18.51
N LYS A 38 -0.93 2.38 -18.93
CA LYS A 38 -2.39 2.64 -18.96
C LYS A 38 -3.04 2.40 -17.58
N SER A 39 -2.42 1.63 -16.72
CA SER A 39 -2.87 1.30 -15.38
C SER A 39 -1.67 1.08 -14.47
N ASN A 40 -1.90 1.16 -13.16
CA ASN A 40 -0.88 0.87 -12.17
C ASN A 40 -1.45 -0.14 -11.16
N PRO A 41 -0.84 -1.31 -10.99
CA PRO A 41 -1.28 -2.31 -10.03
C PRO A 41 -1.50 -1.77 -8.62
N SER A 42 -0.67 -0.81 -8.18
CA SER A 42 -0.80 -0.24 -6.84
C SER A 42 -2.09 0.56 -6.65
N GLU A 43 -2.52 1.34 -7.65
CA GLU A 43 -3.82 2.01 -7.63
C GLU A 43 -4.97 1.00 -7.70
N LEU A 44 -4.91 0.06 -8.66
CA LEU A 44 -5.97 -0.95 -8.85
C LEU A 44 -6.21 -1.75 -7.56
N VAL A 45 -5.15 -2.21 -6.92
CA VAL A 45 -5.24 -2.93 -5.64
C VAL A 45 -5.82 -2.03 -4.56
N THR A 46 -5.30 -0.81 -4.40
CA THR A 46 -5.78 0.15 -3.39
C THR A 46 -7.27 0.40 -3.53
N LEU A 47 -7.76 0.67 -4.74
CA LEU A 47 -9.18 0.94 -5.00
C LEU A 47 -10.06 -0.31 -4.84
N SER A 48 -9.51 -1.51 -5.03
CA SER A 48 -10.23 -2.79 -4.88
C SER A 48 -10.39 -3.28 -3.44
N PHE A 49 -9.71 -2.64 -2.48
CA PHE A 49 -9.84 -3.01 -1.06
C PHE A 49 -11.26 -2.76 -0.54
N PRO A 50 -11.76 -3.60 0.40
CA PRO A 50 -13.01 -3.30 1.10
C PRO A 50 -12.82 -2.07 2.00
N ASP A 51 -13.91 -1.35 2.31
CA ASP A 51 -13.85 -0.21 3.24
C ASP A 51 -13.71 -0.69 4.71
N ILE A 52 -14.14 -1.92 4.98
CA ILE A 52 -14.01 -2.60 6.27
C ILE A 52 -13.45 -4.00 6.04
N PHE A 53 -12.40 -4.34 6.76
CA PHE A 53 -11.77 -5.66 6.75
C PHE A 53 -11.74 -6.24 8.17
N LYS A 54 -12.16 -7.51 8.32
CA LYS A 54 -12.05 -8.25 9.58
C LYS A 54 -10.89 -9.24 9.50
N THR A 55 -9.96 -9.14 10.45
CA THR A 55 -8.86 -10.11 10.52
C THR A 55 -9.41 -11.49 10.93
N GLY A 56 -8.84 -12.55 10.38
CA GLY A 56 -9.33 -13.92 10.62
C GLY A 56 -10.36 -14.44 9.61
N ASP A 57 -10.93 -13.58 8.75
CA ASP A 57 -11.86 -14.01 7.69
C ASP A 57 -11.12 -14.64 6.47
N ALA A 58 -9.81 -14.46 6.37
CA ALA A 58 -9.00 -15.25 5.43
C ALA A 58 -8.97 -16.68 5.97
N LYS A 59 -9.57 -17.63 5.23
CA LYS A 59 -9.65 -19.07 5.55
C LYS A 59 -8.28 -19.60 6.00
N THR A 60 -7.99 -19.50 7.29
CA THR A 60 -6.80 -20.03 7.93
C THR A 60 -7.19 -21.22 8.79
N ASP A 61 -6.39 -22.25 8.65
CA ASP A 61 -6.44 -23.57 9.27
C ASP A 61 -7.02 -23.58 10.69
N ALA A 62 -8.06 -24.40 10.88
CA ALA A 62 -8.89 -24.50 12.08
C ALA A 62 -8.21 -25.18 13.29
N SER A 63 -6.87 -25.19 13.38
CA SER A 63 -6.14 -26.01 14.39
C SER A 63 -5.69 -25.29 15.66
N SER A 64 -5.88 -23.95 15.82
CA SER A 64 -5.49 -23.28 17.05
C SER A 64 -6.69 -22.90 17.94
N LYS A 65 -6.82 -23.53 19.10
CA LYS A 65 -7.89 -23.33 20.10
C LYS A 65 -7.91 -21.98 20.80
N LYS A 66 -7.02 -21.04 20.50
CA LYS A 66 -7.04 -19.63 20.92
C LYS A 66 -6.39 -18.77 19.83
N GLY A 67 -7.15 -18.48 18.78
CA GLY A 67 -6.76 -17.47 17.79
C GLY A 67 -6.79 -16.05 18.39
N PRO A 68 -5.98 -15.12 17.85
CA PRO A 68 -6.08 -13.71 18.25
C PRO A 68 -7.50 -13.21 18.00
N VAL A 69 -8.01 -12.33 18.89
CA VAL A 69 -9.30 -11.68 18.74
C VAL A 69 -9.35 -11.02 17.35
N ALA A 70 -10.40 -11.33 16.59
CA ALA A 70 -10.60 -10.71 15.28
C ALA A 70 -10.69 -9.19 15.45
N LYS A 71 -9.86 -8.45 14.70
CA LYS A 71 -9.87 -6.98 14.67
C LYS A 71 -10.63 -6.50 13.44
N GLN A 72 -11.45 -5.49 13.63
CA GLN A 72 -12.07 -4.77 12.52
C GLN A 72 -11.18 -3.59 12.11
N ILE A 73 -10.82 -3.52 10.84
CA ILE A 73 -9.97 -2.45 10.27
C ILE A 73 -10.82 -1.62 9.32
N HIS A 74 -10.93 -0.31 9.56
CA HIS A 74 -11.50 0.63 8.61
C HIS A 74 -10.41 1.11 7.65
N ILE A 75 -10.66 1.05 6.34
CA ILE A 75 -9.68 1.35 5.30
C ILE A 75 -10.09 2.59 4.53
N SER A 76 -9.30 3.64 4.66
CA SER A 76 -9.38 4.84 3.83
C SER A 76 -8.41 4.71 2.65
N LYS A 77 -8.90 4.86 1.44
CA LYS A 77 -8.16 4.66 0.19
C LYS A 77 -7.76 6.00 -0.42
N LEU A 78 -6.52 6.09 -0.90
CA LEU A 78 -5.99 7.30 -1.52
C LEU A 78 -5.18 6.95 -2.76
N SER A 79 -5.60 7.45 -3.92
CA SER A 79 -4.77 7.45 -5.14
C SER A 79 -3.89 8.69 -5.16
N LEU A 80 -2.62 8.53 -5.53
CA LEU A 80 -1.61 9.58 -5.62
C LEU A 80 -1.09 9.69 -7.04
N ASP A 81 -0.79 10.91 -7.47
CA ASP A 81 0.01 11.14 -8.66
C ASP A 81 1.49 10.87 -8.35
N THR A 82 2.25 10.41 -9.35
CA THR A 82 3.69 10.19 -9.22
C THR A 82 4.42 11.53 -9.36
N VAL A 83 4.21 12.41 -8.35
CA VAL A 83 4.76 13.77 -8.28
C VAL A 83 5.37 13.99 -6.89
N GLY A 84 6.69 14.13 -6.82
CA GLY A 84 7.41 14.30 -5.54
C GLY A 84 6.90 15.49 -4.74
N ALA A 85 6.73 16.65 -5.38
CA ALA A 85 6.28 17.89 -4.72
C ALA A 85 4.89 17.79 -4.06
N THR A 86 4.03 16.86 -4.47
CA THR A 86 2.63 16.79 -4.03
C THR A 86 2.24 15.51 -3.31
N ALA A 87 2.91 14.38 -3.57
CA ALA A 87 2.55 13.08 -3.00
C ALA A 87 2.47 13.11 -1.47
N TRP A 88 3.51 13.62 -0.80
CA TRP A 88 3.50 13.81 0.66
C TRP A 88 2.44 14.79 1.14
N LYS A 89 2.28 15.93 0.46
CA LYS A 89 1.28 16.95 0.86
C LYS A 89 -0.13 16.36 0.82
N THR A 90 -0.43 15.57 -0.21
CA THR A 90 -1.73 14.92 -0.40
C THR A 90 -1.97 13.85 0.67
N LEU A 91 -0.98 12.97 0.93
CA LEU A 91 -1.06 11.97 1.99
C LEU A 91 -1.23 12.64 3.36
N LYS A 92 -0.41 13.63 3.69
CA LYS A 92 -0.48 14.37 4.96
C LYS A 92 -1.85 15.02 5.19
N LYS A 93 -2.44 15.62 4.14
CA LYS A 93 -3.80 16.19 4.21
C LYS A 93 -4.83 15.11 4.52
N SER A 94 -4.74 13.96 3.86
CA SER A 94 -5.66 12.84 4.07
C SER A 94 -5.50 12.22 5.46
N LEU A 95 -4.26 12.12 5.96
CA LEU A 95 -3.99 11.63 7.32
C LEU A 95 -4.56 12.57 8.38
N LYS A 96 -4.32 13.89 8.25
CA LYS A 96 -4.91 14.88 9.16
C LYS A 96 -6.45 14.86 9.13
N LYS A 97 -7.03 14.67 7.94
CA LYS A 97 -8.50 14.53 7.84
C LYS A 97 -8.96 13.29 8.59
N LEU A 98 -8.32 12.14 8.41
CA LEU A 98 -8.65 10.90 9.12
C LEU A 98 -8.55 11.09 10.64
N GLU A 99 -7.46 11.68 11.14
CA GLU A 99 -7.28 11.97 12.57
C GLU A 99 -8.38 12.87 13.12
N LYS A 100 -8.75 13.93 12.38
CA LYS A 100 -9.85 14.83 12.75
C LYS A 100 -11.21 14.11 12.75
N ASP A 101 -11.50 13.33 11.70
CA ASP A 101 -12.76 12.58 11.59
C ASP A 101 -12.89 11.55 12.74
N LEU A 102 -11.78 10.98 13.21
CA LEU A 102 -11.72 10.09 14.38
C LEU A 102 -12.02 10.84 15.68
N GLU A 103 -11.41 11.99 15.87
CA GLU A 103 -11.62 12.86 17.04
C GLU A 103 -13.07 13.33 17.13
N GLU A 104 -13.63 13.86 16.04
CA GLU A 104 -15.02 14.33 15.96
C GLU A 104 -16.04 13.21 16.19
N ALA A 105 -15.71 11.97 15.77
CA ALA A 105 -16.55 10.80 16.01
C ALA A 105 -16.43 10.25 17.45
N GLY A 106 -15.60 10.85 18.31
CA GLY A 106 -15.29 10.31 19.64
C GLY A 106 -14.64 8.93 19.58
N LYS A 107 -13.94 8.61 18.47
CA LYS A 107 -13.30 7.32 18.24
C LYS A 107 -11.80 7.48 18.38
N ALA A 108 -11.20 6.66 19.21
CA ALA A 108 -9.76 6.56 19.33
C ALA A 108 -9.33 5.18 18.85
N GLY A 109 -8.36 5.14 17.95
CA GLY A 109 -7.80 3.87 17.50
C GLY A 109 -6.48 4.08 16.77
N PRO A 110 -5.59 3.08 16.79
CA PRO A 110 -4.31 3.16 16.11
C PRO A 110 -4.50 3.21 14.59
N VAL A 111 -3.68 4.02 13.92
CA VAL A 111 -3.67 4.17 12.47
C VAL A 111 -2.44 3.46 11.90
N ILE A 112 -2.66 2.69 10.83
CA ILE A 112 -1.62 2.12 9.97
C ILE A 112 -1.57 2.96 8.69
N VAL A 113 -0.39 3.39 8.26
CA VAL A 113 -0.18 3.98 6.93
C VAL A 113 0.48 2.92 6.05
N LEU A 114 -0.28 2.36 5.12
CA LEU A 114 0.20 1.36 4.17
C LEU A 114 0.30 1.99 2.78
N MET A 115 1.50 2.14 2.29
CA MET A 115 1.79 2.74 0.99
C MET A 115 2.17 1.66 -0.01
N THR A 116 1.73 1.81 -1.24
CA THR A 116 2.04 0.85 -2.30
C THR A 116 2.53 1.55 -3.56
N GLY A 117 3.41 0.87 -4.31
CA GLY A 117 3.93 1.32 -5.58
C GLY A 117 4.27 0.13 -6.49
N LEU A 118 4.49 0.39 -7.78
CA LEU A 118 4.88 -0.62 -8.75
C LEU A 118 6.39 -0.84 -8.73
N ALA A 119 6.83 -2.09 -8.63
CA ALA A 119 8.19 -2.53 -8.94
C ALA A 119 8.17 -3.33 -10.24
N SER A 120 8.27 -2.62 -11.37
CA SER A 120 8.31 -3.24 -12.70
C SER A 120 9.47 -4.24 -12.78
N GLY A 121 9.21 -5.42 -13.37
CA GLY A 121 10.18 -6.52 -13.46
C GLY A 121 10.32 -7.37 -12.19
N SER A 122 9.69 -7.00 -11.08
CA SER A 122 9.60 -7.87 -9.91
C SER A 122 8.55 -8.98 -10.12
N ARG A 123 8.72 -10.08 -9.37
CA ARG A 123 7.77 -11.20 -9.32
C ARG A 123 7.23 -11.45 -7.90
N ALA A 124 7.63 -10.63 -6.93
CA ALA A 124 7.30 -10.77 -5.52
C ALA A 124 6.91 -9.42 -4.90
N LEU A 125 6.15 -9.43 -3.82
CA LEU A 125 5.97 -8.26 -2.97
C LEU A 125 7.29 -7.91 -2.29
N HIS A 126 7.68 -6.64 -2.34
CA HIS A 126 8.84 -6.12 -1.62
C HIS A 126 8.38 -5.34 -0.40
N LEU A 127 8.73 -5.82 0.79
CA LEU A 127 8.51 -5.11 2.05
C LEU A 127 9.71 -4.20 2.28
N GLU A 128 9.52 -2.91 2.10
CA GLU A 128 10.61 -1.95 2.18
C GLU A 128 11.01 -1.71 3.64
N ARG A 129 12.29 -1.96 3.95
CA ARG A 129 12.80 -1.85 5.33
C ARG A 129 13.12 -0.42 5.71
N PHE A 130 13.73 0.31 4.78
CA PHE A 130 14.22 1.66 5.01
C PHE A 130 13.66 2.65 3.98
N GLY A 131 13.38 3.88 4.43
CA GLY A 131 13.34 5.06 3.59
C GLY A 131 14.71 5.76 3.65
N MET A 132 15.24 6.13 2.51
CA MET A 132 16.52 6.84 2.38
C MET A 132 16.28 8.35 2.26
N ASN A 133 17.13 9.15 2.90
CA ASN A 133 17.09 10.60 2.80
C ASN A 133 17.72 11.09 1.49
N LEU A 134 17.27 10.55 0.37
CA LEU A 134 17.80 10.80 -0.96
C LEU A 134 16.68 10.89 -1.99
N ARG A 135 16.73 11.94 -2.80
CA ARG A 135 15.98 12.11 -4.05
C ARG A 135 16.99 12.14 -5.19
N ASP A 136 16.95 11.10 -5.99
CA ASP A 136 17.80 10.99 -7.18
C ASP A 136 16.96 10.30 -8.27
N TYR A 137 16.30 11.13 -9.09
CA TYR A 137 15.26 10.68 -10.00
C TYR A 137 15.86 10.26 -11.33
N ARG A 138 15.87 8.96 -11.59
CA ARG A 138 16.34 8.41 -12.87
C ARG A 138 15.61 8.98 -14.09
N ILE A 139 14.36 9.38 -13.94
CA ILE A 139 13.50 9.99 -14.97
C ILE A 139 12.69 11.11 -14.33
N ALA A 140 12.20 12.05 -15.12
CA ALA A 140 11.30 13.09 -14.64
C ALA A 140 10.02 12.47 -14.03
N ASP A 141 9.49 13.09 -12.97
CA ASP A 141 8.21 12.73 -12.40
C ASP A 141 7.04 13.18 -13.31
N GLN A 142 5.81 12.94 -12.90
CA GLN A 142 4.62 13.28 -13.71
C GLN A 142 4.42 14.80 -13.91
N ALA A 143 5.02 15.64 -13.09
CA ALA A 143 5.05 17.09 -13.24
C ALA A 143 6.26 17.60 -14.05
N GLY A 144 7.14 16.70 -14.52
CA GLY A 144 8.34 17.03 -15.28
C GLY A 144 9.56 17.37 -14.41
N ALA A 145 9.49 17.22 -13.10
CA ALA A 145 10.61 17.45 -12.22
C ALA A 145 11.54 16.23 -12.19
N GLN A 146 12.84 16.46 -12.42
CA GLN A 146 13.89 15.46 -12.28
C GLN A 146 14.92 15.99 -11.27
N VAL A 147 14.84 15.47 -10.06
CA VAL A 147 15.70 15.86 -8.94
C VAL A 147 16.93 14.96 -8.95
N GLU A 148 18.10 15.51 -8.69
CA GLU A 148 19.39 14.81 -8.70
C GLU A 148 20.11 15.06 -7.37
N ASP A 149 20.50 13.98 -6.69
CA ASP A 149 21.33 13.96 -5.47
C ASP A 149 20.92 14.97 -4.38
N GLU A 150 19.62 15.09 -4.10
CA GLU A 150 19.12 15.98 -3.06
C GLU A 150 18.57 15.21 -1.85
N PRO A 151 18.70 15.74 -0.62
CA PRO A 151 18.03 15.15 0.54
C PRO A 151 16.51 15.34 0.47
N VAL A 152 15.76 14.37 1.01
CA VAL A 152 14.31 14.51 1.24
C VAL A 152 14.03 15.51 2.37
N GLN A 153 14.88 15.50 3.41
CA GLN A 153 14.86 16.42 4.56
C GLN A 153 16.28 16.84 4.89
N ALA A 154 16.58 18.14 4.80
CA ALA A 154 17.93 18.67 4.99
C ALA A 154 18.56 18.25 6.34
N GLU A 155 17.77 18.27 7.42
CA GLU A 155 18.21 17.92 8.78
C GLU A 155 17.79 16.48 9.18
N GLY A 156 17.41 15.65 8.22
CA GLY A 156 16.98 14.28 8.48
C GLY A 156 18.14 13.29 8.49
N PRO A 157 18.03 12.17 9.23
CA PRO A 157 19.04 11.11 9.17
C PRO A 157 19.05 10.44 7.79
N ASP A 158 20.19 9.86 7.38
CA ASP A 158 20.33 9.22 6.08
C ASP A 158 19.32 8.09 5.83
N LEU A 159 18.97 7.36 6.89
CA LEU A 159 18.07 6.22 6.84
C LEU A 159 17.04 6.25 7.97
N LEU A 160 15.79 5.97 7.62
CA LEU A 160 14.71 5.72 8.58
C LEU A 160 14.16 4.32 8.37
N ARG A 161 13.93 3.59 9.48
CA ARG A 161 13.48 2.20 9.46
C ARG A 161 12.03 2.10 9.93
N THR A 162 11.24 1.25 9.26
CA THR A 162 9.95 0.83 9.81
C THR A 162 10.12 0.09 11.14
N SER A 163 9.19 0.31 12.08
CA SER A 163 9.15 -0.40 13.36
C SER A 163 8.68 -1.85 13.24
N LEU A 164 8.12 -2.23 12.09
CA LEU A 164 7.53 -3.53 11.87
C LEU A 164 8.56 -4.66 11.80
N LYS A 165 8.21 -5.81 12.35
CA LYS A 165 8.97 -7.07 12.26
C LYS A 165 8.71 -7.73 10.90
N LEU A 166 9.33 -7.23 9.83
CA LEU A 166 9.10 -7.66 8.45
C LEU A 166 9.33 -9.16 8.22
N THR A 167 10.24 -9.78 8.97
CA THR A 167 10.50 -11.22 8.88
C THR A 167 9.27 -12.05 9.21
N ALA A 168 8.48 -11.63 10.20
CA ALA A 168 7.23 -12.31 10.56
C ALA A 168 6.18 -12.16 9.45
N VAL A 169 6.01 -10.95 8.89
CA VAL A 169 5.12 -10.68 7.76
C VAL A 169 5.50 -11.53 6.55
N LYS A 170 6.80 -11.51 6.17
CA LYS A 170 7.31 -12.31 5.06
C LYS A 170 7.03 -13.81 5.24
N LYS A 171 7.32 -14.37 6.44
CA LYS A 171 7.07 -15.79 6.73
C LYS A 171 5.61 -16.16 6.55
N SER A 172 4.69 -15.34 7.05
CA SER A 172 3.25 -15.57 6.93
C SER A 172 2.78 -15.52 5.48
N LEU A 173 3.24 -14.54 4.69
CA LEU A 173 2.89 -14.43 3.27
C LEU A 173 3.40 -15.63 2.47
N ILE A 174 4.64 -16.06 2.68
CA ILE A 174 5.21 -17.22 2.00
C ILE A 174 4.44 -18.50 2.39
N ALA A 175 4.11 -18.68 3.68
CA ALA A 175 3.30 -19.81 4.14
C ALA A 175 1.90 -19.83 3.49
N ALA A 176 1.32 -18.67 3.24
CA ALA A 176 0.06 -18.51 2.50
C ALA A 176 0.22 -18.69 0.97
N GLY A 177 1.45 -18.91 0.49
CA GLY A 177 1.76 -19.13 -0.93
C GLY A 177 1.87 -17.85 -1.76
N TYR A 178 2.17 -16.71 -1.14
CA TYR A 178 2.38 -15.45 -1.83
C TYR A 178 3.89 -15.13 -1.92
N PRO A 179 4.41 -14.87 -3.12
CA PRO A 179 5.81 -14.46 -3.29
C PRO A 179 6.09 -13.14 -2.55
N CYS A 180 7.06 -13.15 -1.64
CA CYS A 180 7.37 -11.99 -0.81
C CYS A 180 8.84 -11.97 -0.42
N GLN A 181 9.45 -10.81 -0.46
CA GLN A 181 10.81 -10.57 0.02
C GLN A 181 10.91 -9.28 0.83
N ILE A 182 11.96 -9.15 1.62
CA ILE A 182 12.30 -7.91 2.29
C ILE A 182 13.29 -7.19 1.38
N SER A 183 12.97 -5.94 1.05
CA SER A 183 13.86 -5.02 0.35
C SER A 183 14.46 -4.03 1.34
N ASN A 184 15.68 -3.59 1.08
CA ASN A 184 16.37 -2.67 1.97
C ASN A 184 16.16 -1.19 1.60
N HIS A 185 15.61 -0.88 0.43
CA HIS A 185 15.29 0.49 0.01
C HIS A 185 14.21 0.53 -1.04
N ALA A 186 13.41 1.58 -1.01
CA ALA A 186 12.32 1.83 -1.96
C ALA A 186 12.79 2.56 -3.26
N GLY A 187 14.06 2.46 -3.61
CA GLY A 187 14.69 3.24 -4.67
C GLY A 187 15.02 4.66 -4.22
N THR A 188 15.12 5.59 -5.18
CA THR A 188 15.44 7.02 -4.93
C THR A 188 14.41 7.96 -5.59
N PHE A 189 13.31 7.38 -6.11
CA PHE A 189 12.25 8.11 -6.80
C PHE A 189 11.12 8.51 -5.82
N VAL A 190 10.00 8.97 -6.34
CA VAL A 190 8.82 9.44 -5.57
C VAL A 190 8.36 8.45 -4.49
N CYS A 191 8.48 7.14 -4.73
CA CYS A 191 8.14 6.10 -3.75
C CYS A 191 8.98 6.22 -2.47
N ASN A 192 10.29 6.34 -2.63
CA ASN A 192 11.21 6.51 -1.52
C ASN A 192 11.00 7.86 -0.81
N GLU A 193 10.86 8.95 -1.57
CA GLU A 193 10.58 10.27 -1.01
C GLU A 193 9.33 10.23 -0.13
N LEU A 194 8.22 9.68 -0.63
CA LEU A 194 6.97 9.55 0.14
C LEU A 194 7.18 8.71 1.40
N TYR A 195 7.86 7.56 1.27
CA TYR A 195 8.10 6.66 2.40
C TYR A 195 8.96 7.31 3.47
N TYR A 196 10.06 7.96 3.07
CA TYR A 196 10.92 8.69 4.00
C TYR A 196 10.16 9.81 4.71
N GLN A 197 9.38 10.62 3.99
CA GLN A 197 8.56 11.69 4.57
C GLN A 197 7.58 11.15 5.63
N VAL A 198 6.92 10.02 5.37
CA VAL A 198 6.01 9.42 6.34
C VAL A 198 6.78 8.95 7.57
N LEU A 199 7.89 8.23 7.40
CA LEU A 199 8.74 7.77 8.52
C LEU A 199 9.27 8.94 9.36
N TYR A 200 9.72 10.01 8.70
CA TYR A 200 10.26 11.19 9.37
C TYR A 200 9.21 11.93 10.20
N HIS A 201 7.99 11.98 9.71
CA HIS A 201 6.90 12.68 10.38
C HIS A 201 6.06 11.79 11.31
N LEU A 202 6.31 10.49 11.32
CA LEU A 202 5.52 9.51 12.09
C LEU A 202 5.43 9.87 13.58
N SER A 203 6.54 10.31 14.18
CA SER A 203 6.61 10.69 15.59
C SER A 203 5.72 11.89 15.96
N ARG A 204 5.27 12.66 14.96
CA ARG A 204 4.40 13.82 15.13
C ARG A 204 2.91 13.48 15.05
N HIS A 205 2.59 12.25 14.62
CA HIS A 205 1.22 11.74 14.48
C HIS A 205 0.99 10.62 15.49
N LYS A 206 0.56 10.97 16.70
CA LYS A 206 0.41 10.04 17.83
C LYS A 206 -0.51 8.84 17.52
N ALA A 207 -1.51 9.03 16.67
CA ALA A 207 -2.43 7.99 16.24
C ALA A 207 -1.74 6.95 15.33
N VAL A 208 -0.72 7.35 14.54
CA VAL A 208 -0.04 6.45 13.61
C VAL A 208 0.93 5.56 14.38
N LYS A 209 0.67 4.27 14.39
CA LYS A 209 1.45 3.25 15.13
C LYS A 209 2.37 2.43 14.23
N ALA A 210 2.07 2.36 12.94
CA ALA A 210 2.89 1.64 11.98
C ALA A 210 2.82 2.27 10.59
N CYS A 211 3.92 2.22 9.86
CA CYS A 211 3.90 2.48 8.43
C CYS A 211 4.78 1.49 7.67
N LEU A 212 4.38 1.20 6.46
CA LEU A 212 5.10 0.32 5.55
C LEU A 212 4.91 0.78 4.11
N PHE A 213 5.97 0.76 3.34
CA PHE A 213 5.90 0.83 1.89
C PHE A 213 6.05 -0.57 1.31
N VAL A 214 5.17 -0.93 0.38
CA VAL A 214 5.17 -2.23 -0.30
C VAL A 214 5.24 -1.99 -1.80
N HIS A 215 6.34 -2.36 -2.42
CA HIS A 215 6.38 -2.47 -3.85
C HIS A 215 5.74 -3.78 -4.31
N MET A 216 4.90 -3.68 -5.32
CA MET A 216 4.20 -4.83 -5.89
C MET A 216 4.57 -5.02 -7.36
N PRO A 217 4.60 -6.26 -7.83
CA PRO A 217 4.85 -6.58 -9.23
C PRO A 217 3.65 -6.26 -10.11
N GLU A 218 3.84 -6.38 -11.42
CA GLU A 218 2.73 -6.45 -12.37
C GLU A 218 1.79 -7.61 -12.02
N LEU A 219 0.49 -7.44 -12.28
CA LEU A 219 -0.54 -8.43 -11.95
C LEU A 219 -0.24 -9.81 -12.54
N LYS A 220 0.27 -9.85 -13.79
CA LYS A 220 0.63 -11.08 -14.48
C LYS A 220 1.81 -11.77 -13.80
N ASP A 221 2.87 -11.03 -13.53
CA ASP A 221 4.12 -11.57 -12.96
C ASP A 221 3.89 -12.13 -11.55
N PHE A 222 3.07 -11.46 -10.75
CA PHE A 222 2.68 -11.95 -9.43
C PHE A 222 1.87 -13.24 -9.51
N ALA A 223 0.90 -13.32 -10.43
CA ALA A 223 0.08 -14.50 -10.61
C ALA A 223 0.91 -15.71 -11.05
N GLU A 224 1.84 -15.54 -11.99
CA GLU A 224 2.75 -16.60 -12.45
C GLU A 224 3.67 -17.08 -11.32
N ALA A 225 4.26 -16.15 -10.56
CA ALA A 225 5.12 -16.50 -9.43
C ALA A 225 4.36 -17.21 -8.30
N THR A 226 3.12 -16.77 -8.01
CA THR A 226 2.25 -17.42 -7.04
C THR A 226 1.89 -18.86 -7.47
N ALA A 227 1.58 -19.07 -8.74
CA ALA A 227 1.31 -20.39 -9.28
C ALA A 227 2.55 -21.33 -9.18
N ALA A 228 3.74 -20.79 -9.41
CA ALA A 228 4.99 -21.54 -9.28
C ALA A 228 5.27 -22.00 -7.85
N LEU A 229 4.97 -21.17 -6.84
CA LEU A 229 5.10 -21.53 -5.42
C LEU A 229 4.10 -22.62 -4.99
N LYS A 230 2.91 -22.56 -5.52
CA LYS A 230 1.82 -23.47 -5.16
C LYS A 230 1.78 -24.73 -6.06
N ARG A 231 2.89 -25.41 -6.26
CA ARG A 231 3.05 -26.61 -7.14
C ARG A 231 2.01 -27.73 -6.97
N LYS A 232 1.13 -27.67 -5.95
CA LYS A 232 0.01 -28.62 -5.73
C LYS A 232 -1.36 -28.03 -6.07
N GLN A 233 -1.44 -26.95 -6.85
CA GLN A 233 -2.73 -26.34 -7.18
C GLN A 233 -3.52 -27.17 -8.20
N THR A 234 -4.84 -27.26 -7.95
CA THR A 234 -5.79 -27.81 -8.92
C THR A 234 -5.82 -26.97 -10.20
N ALA A 235 -6.10 -27.58 -11.34
CA ALA A 235 -6.27 -26.91 -12.65
C ALA A 235 -7.23 -25.72 -12.60
N ARG A 236 -8.21 -25.74 -11.68
CA ARG A 236 -9.19 -24.66 -11.46
C ARG A 236 -8.56 -23.39 -10.88
N GLN A 237 -7.58 -23.52 -9.98
CA GLN A 237 -6.87 -22.36 -9.41
C GLN A 237 -5.86 -21.77 -10.40
N ALA A 238 -5.24 -22.59 -11.23
CA ALA A 238 -4.38 -22.13 -12.33
C ALA A 238 -5.21 -21.41 -13.43
N ALA A 239 -6.46 -21.82 -13.65
CA ALA A 239 -7.37 -21.14 -14.58
C ALA A 239 -7.84 -19.77 -14.07
N ALA A 240 -8.00 -19.59 -12.76
CA ALA A 240 -8.42 -18.32 -12.16
C ALA A 240 -7.41 -17.18 -12.42
N ALA A 241 -6.11 -17.48 -12.53
CA ALA A 241 -5.07 -16.49 -12.80
C ALA A 241 -4.99 -16.03 -14.28
N ARG A 242 -5.93 -16.45 -15.14
CA ARG A 242 -5.92 -16.09 -16.58
C ARG A 242 -6.52 -14.72 -16.87
N THR A 243 -7.47 -14.25 -16.08
CA THR A 243 -8.09 -12.94 -16.28
C THR A 243 -7.43 -11.85 -15.43
N GLU A 244 -7.46 -10.61 -15.89
CA GLU A 244 -6.94 -9.46 -15.14
C GLU A 244 -7.65 -9.30 -13.78
N THR A 245 -8.98 -9.46 -13.78
CA THR A 245 -9.78 -9.40 -12.55
C THR A 245 -9.35 -10.45 -11.52
N ALA A 246 -9.06 -11.68 -11.97
CA ALA A 246 -8.60 -12.73 -11.06
C ALA A 246 -7.17 -12.48 -10.54
N ARG A 247 -6.30 -11.92 -11.37
CA ARG A 247 -4.94 -11.51 -10.98
C ARG A 247 -4.98 -10.36 -9.96
N LEU A 248 -5.85 -9.38 -10.19
CA LEU A 248 -6.08 -8.28 -9.25
C LEU A 248 -6.60 -8.81 -7.91
N ALA A 249 -7.58 -9.71 -7.92
CA ALA A 249 -8.09 -10.33 -6.71
C ALA A 249 -6.99 -11.09 -5.94
N LEU A 250 -6.13 -11.83 -6.65
CA LEU A 250 -5.01 -12.56 -6.04
C LEU A 250 -4.01 -11.62 -5.36
N LEU A 251 -3.63 -10.52 -6.01
CA LEU A 251 -2.71 -9.53 -5.43
C LEU A 251 -3.36 -8.79 -4.26
N ARG A 252 -4.64 -8.42 -4.37
CA ARG A 252 -5.42 -7.85 -3.26
C ARG A 252 -5.47 -8.79 -2.06
N ASP A 253 -5.73 -10.08 -2.26
CA ASP A 253 -5.82 -11.06 -1.18
C ASP A 253 -4.45 -11.23 -0.45
N ALA A 254 -3.35 -11.18 -1.21
CA ALA A 254 -2.00 -11.12 -0.62
C ALA A 254 -1.79 -9.86 0.23
N MET A 255 -2.27 -8.71 -0.23
CA MET A 255 -2.17 -7.44 0.49
C MET A 255 -3.11 -7.39 1.71
N LEU A 256 -4.28 -8.01 1.66
CA LEU A 256 -5.16 -8.19 2.84
C LEU A 256 -4.47 -9.07 3.89
N LYS A 257 -3.82 -10.17 3.46
CA LYS A 257 -3.02 -11.01 4.37
C LYS A 257 -1.85 -10.23 4.98
N LEU A 258 -1.19 -9.38 4.20
CA LEU A 258 -0.14 -8.49 4.71
C LEU A 258 -0.69 -7.53 5.76
N LEU A 259 -1.81 -6.86 5.49
CA LEU A 259 -2.45 -5.95 6.43
C LEU A 259 -2.84 -6.66 7.74
N GLU A 260 -3.34 -7.88 7.68
CA GLU A 260 -3.62 -8.71 8.86
C GLU A 260 -2.36 -8.91 9.72
N GLU A 261 -1.22 -9.25 9.10
CA GLU A 261 0.04 -9.47 9.83
C GLU A 261 0.64 -8.18 10.40
N VAL A 262 0.45 -7.05 9.72
CA VAL A 262 0.82 -5.72 10.25
C VAL A 262 -0.08 -5.36 11.44
N ALA A 263 -1.38 -5.59 11.33
CA ALA A 263 -2.36 -5.30 12.39
C ALA A 263 -2.10 -6.07 13.70
N LYS A 264 -1.53 -7.29 13.61
CA LYS A 264 -1.11 -8.07 14.79
C LYS A 264 0.03 -7.42 15.57
N GLN A 265 0.80 -6.51 14.96
CA GLN A 265 1.94 -5.82 15.58
C GLN A 265 1.58 -4.44 16.13
N VAL A 266 0.35 -4.00 15.93
CA VAL A 266 -0.17 -2.70 16.39
C VAL A 266 -1.05 -2.91 17.61
N HIS A 267 -0.68 -2.24 18.70
CA HIS A 267 -1.35 -2.30 20.03
C HIS A 267 -1.79 -0.92 20.47
#